data_85195b80714bb5152f39563a969d79c5
#
_entry.id   85195b80714bb5152f39563a969d79c5
#
_cell.length_a   1.000
_cell.length_b   1.000
_cell.length_c   1.000
_cell.angle_alpha   90.00
_cell.angle_beta   90.00
_cell.angle_gamma   90.00
#
_symmetry.space_group_name_H-M   'P 1'
#
loop_
_entity.id
_entity.type
_entity.pdbx_description
1 polymer ?
#
loop_
_entity_poly.entity_id
_entity_poly.type
_entity_poly.pdbx_seq_one_letter_code
_entity_poly.pdbx_strand_id
1 'polypeptide(L)'
;MIEQVSMNQNLRISSAVLNDIIMDAVAINPTPTDKGKRLKIFYATQVAVKPPTFVVFVNEEELMHFSYERFLENQIRKAFTFEGTSIRIIPRRRK
;
A
#
# COMPACT_ATOMS: atom_id res chain seq x y z
N MET A 1 -28.40 -4.18 2.22
CA MET A 1 -27.84 -4.37 1.89
C MET A 1 -27.15 -4.50 1.43
N ILE A 2 -26.92 -4.74 1.18
CA ILE A 2 -26.18 -4.89 0.80
C ILE A 2 -25.48 -5.10 0.30
N GLU A 3 -25.14 -5.22 0.08
CA GLU A 3 -24.43 -5.35 -0.41
C GLU A 3 -23.59 -5.75 -0.65
N GLN A 4 -23.10 -6.30 -0.69
CA GLN A 4 -22.25 -6.74 -0.92
C GLN A 4 -21.83 -7.26 -1.72
N VAL A 5 -21.78 -7.44 -1.76
CA VAL A 5 -21.69 -8.10 -2.59
C VAL A 5 -20.71 -8.23 -3.65
N SER A 6 -20.51 -8.79 -4.43
CA SER A 6 -19.75 -8.91 -5.54
C SER A 6 -18.91 -7.77 -5.92
N MET A 7 -18.47 -7.09 -5.04
CA MET A 7 -17.76 -5.93 -5.31
C MET A 7 -16.33 -6.10 -5.33
N ASN A 8 -15.81 -7.27 -5.33
CA ASN A 8 -14.39 -7.52 -5.22
C ASN A 8 -13.56 -6.86 -6.28
N GLN A 9 -14.05 -6.79 -7.49
CA GLN A 9 -13.28 -6.26 -8.58
C GLN A 9 -13.17 -4.75 -8.55
N ASN A 10 -14.09 -4.11 -7.83
CA ASN A 10 -14.13 -2.67 -7.77
C ASN A 10 -13.99 -2.16 -6.35
N LEU A 11 -13.31 -2.92 -5.53
CA LEU A 11 -13.15 -2.56 -4.15
C LEU A 11 -12.29 -1.32 -4.01
N ARG A 12 -12.84 -0.32 -3.36
CA ARG A 12 -12.11 0.90 -3.06
C ARG A 12 -11.91 0.99 -1.55
N ILE A 13 -10.65 1.14 -1.17
CA ILE A 13 -10.28 1.20 0.24
C ILE A 13 -10.17 2.66 0.65
N SER A 14 -10.80 3.02 1.77
CA SER A 14 -10.69 4.39 2.24
C SER A 14 -9.25 4.67 2.67
N SER A 15 -8.84 5.93 2.55
CA SER A 15 -7.49 6.31 2.90
C SER A 15 -7.17 6.02 4.36
N ALA A 16 -8.15 6.21 5.24
CA ALA A 16 -7.93 5.95 6.65
C ALA A 16 -7.59 4.49 6.91
N VAL A 17 -8.36 3.58 6.31
CA VAL A 17 -8.11 2.15 6.48
C VAL A 17 -6.79 1.76 5.85
N LEU A 18 -6.53 2.28 4.65
CA LEU A 18 -5.29 1.96 3.95
C LEU A 18 -4.07 2.41 4.77
N ASN A 19 -4.14 3.60 5.34
CA ASN A 19 -3.03 4.11 6.14
C ASN A 19 -2.84 3.29 7.41
N ASP A 20 -3.93 2.80 8.01
CA ASP A 20 -3.82 1.92 9.17
C ASP A 20 -3.08 0.65 8.80
N ILE A 21 -3.38 0.08 7.64
CA ILE A 21 -2.70 -1.12 7.17
C ILE A 21 -1.21 -0.85 6.98
N ILE A 22 -0.89 0.28 6.38
CA ILE A 22 0.50 0.66 6.14
C ILE A 22 1.24 0.84 7.46
N MET A 23 0.61 1.50 8.43
CA MET A 23 1.25 1.72 9.72
C MET A 23 1.48 0.41 10.45
N ASP A 24 0.52 -0.50 10.37
CA ASP A 24 0.68 -1.82 10.97
C ASP A 24 1.83 -2.58 10.30
N ALA A 25 1.93 -2.47 8.98
CA ALA A 25 2.98 -3.13 8.23
C ALA A 25 4.35 -2.62 8.67
N VAL A 26 4.47 -1.31 8.84
CA VAL A 26 5.73 -0.70 9.26
C VAL A 26 6.09 -1.17 10.67
N ALA A 27 5.10 -1.38 11.52
CA ALA A 27 5.34 -1.87 12.87
C ALA A 27 5.85 -3.30 12.85
N ILE A 28 5.33 -4.11 11.94
CA ILE A 28 5.75 -5.50 11.83
C ILE A 28 7.15 -5.61 11.22
N ASN A 29 7.39 -4.83 10.18
CA ASN A 29 8.65 -4.87 9.44
C ASN A 29 9.08 -3.43 9.16
N PRO A 30 9.94 -2.88 10.02
CA PRO A 30 10.34 -1.47 9.88
C PRO A 30 10.92 -1.17 8.51
N THR A 31 10.77 0.09 8.13
CA THR A 31 11.23 0.54 6.83
C THR A 31 12.75 0.38 6.69
N PRO A 32 13.23 0.13 5.47
CA PRO A 32 14.66 -0.06 5.24
C PRO A 32 15.45 1.23 5.40
N THR A 33 16.71 1.08 5.72
CA THR A 33 17.65 2.18 5.81
C THR A 33 18.74 1.94 4.79
N ASP A 34 19.09 2.97 4.05
CA ASP A 34 20.13 2.86 3.02
C ASP A 34 20.96 4.12 3.05
N LYS A 35 22.28 3.94 3.17
CA LYS A 35 23.24 5.06 3.17
C LYS A 35 22.89 6.12 4.21
N GLY A 36 22.48 5.65 5.37
CA GLY A 36 22.16 6.56 6.46
C GLY A 36 20.80 7.19 6.38
N LYS A 37 20.04 6.88 5.34
CA LYS A 37 18.70 7.43 5.18
C LYS A 37 17.68 6.34 5.36
N ARG A 38 16.63 6.64 6.09
CA ARG A 38 15.56 5.68 6.33
C ARG A 38 14.34 6.06 5.51
N LEU A 39 13.71 5.07 4.92
CA LEU A 39 12.46 5.29 4.20
C LEU A 39 11.39 5.73 5.19
N LYS A 40 10.71 6.81 4.88
CA LYS A 40 9.58 7.27 5.67
C LYS A 40 8.36 7.29 4.79
N ILE A 41 7.29 6.68 5.29
CA ILE A 41 6.02 6.65 4.58
C ILE A 41 5.10 7.66 5.24
N PHE A 42 4.65 8.65 4.50
CA PHE A 42 3.79 9.69 5.03
C PHE A 42 2.32 9.30 5.00
N TYR A 43 1.87 8.83 3.84
CA TYR A 43 0.51 8.34 3.71
C TYR A 43 0.36 7.65 2.37
N ALA A 44 -0.79 6.99 2.18
CA ALA A 44 -1.06 6.29 0.95
C ALA A 44 -2.50 6.54 0.55
N THR A 45 -2.77 6.39 -0.74
CA THR A 45 -4.12 6.56 -1.25
C THR A 45 -4.32 5.64 -2.45
N GLN A 46 -5.56 5.23 -2.66
CA GLN A 46 -5.88 4.40 -3.80
C GLN A 46 -6.25 5.31 -4.97
N VAL A 47 -5.57 5.12 -6.08
CA VAL A 47 -5.80 5.97 -7.26
C VAL A 47 -6.54 5.24 -8.37
N ALA A 48 -6.64 3.92 -8.29
CA ALA A 48 -7.39 3.14 -9.26
C ALA A 48 -7.92 1.89 -8.60
N VAL A 49 -9.05 1.39 -9.08
CA VAL A 49 -9.65 0.20 -8.50
C VAL A 49 -9.47 -1.03 -9.40
N LYS A 50 -9.11 -0.81 -10.65
CA LYS A 50 -9.03 -1.93 -11.58
C LYS A 50 -7.89 -1.69 -12.57
N PRO A 51 -6.73 -2.25 -12.32
CA PRO A 51 -6.36 -3.02 -11.13
C PRO A 51 -6.21 -2.12 -9.92
N PRO A 52 -6.32 -2.66 -8.72
CA PRO A 52 -6.13 -1.85 -7.52
C PRO A 52 -4.73 -1.25 -7.53
N THR A 53 -4.67 0.07 -7.49
CA THR A 53 -3.40 0.79 -7.55
C THR A 53 -3.33 1.77 -6.40
N PHE A 54 -2.25 1.72 -5.66
CA PHE A 54 -2.07 2.55 -4.49
C PHE A 54 -0.81 3.38 -4.65
N VAL A 55 -0.91 4.67 -4.38
CA VAL A 55 0.25 5.54 -4.35
C VAL A 55 0.65 5.71 -2.90
N VAL A 56 1.92 5.46 -2.62
CA VAL A 56 2.46 5.59 -1.27
C VAL A 56 3.43 6.78 -1.30
N PHE A 57 3.10 7.80 -0.53
CA PHE A 57 3.94 9.00 -0.49
C PHE A 57 5.05 8.83 0.53
N VAL A 58 6.27 8.98 0.08
CA VAL A 58 7.46 8.72 0.88
C VAL A 58 8.42 9.89 0.80
N ASN A 59 9.46 9.83 1.64
CA ASN A 59 10.49 10.87 1.61
C ASN A 59 11.41 10.73 0.40
N GLU A 60 11.74 9.50 0.02
CA GLU A 60 12.60 9.21 -1.13
C GLU A 60 12.13 7.96 -1.82
N GLU A 61 11.81 8.06 -3.09
CA GLU A 61 11.34 6.91 -3.86
C GLU A 61 12.39 5.81 -3.94
N GLU A 62 13.66 6.21 -4.00
CA GLU A 62 14.74 5.25 -4.12
C GLU A 62 14.85 4.31 -2.93
N LEU A 63 14.34 4.73 -1.79
CA LEU A 63 14.41 3.92 -0.58
C LEU A 63 13.34 2.84 -0.55
N MET A 64 12.36 2.94 -1.43
CA MET A 64 11.31 1.92 -1.51
C MET A 64 11.82 0.79 -2.40
N HIS A 65 12.51 -0.16 -1.77
CA HIS A 65 13.04 -1.30 -2.50
C HIS A 65 11.92 -2.23 -2.91
N PHE A 66 12.17 -2.98 -3.97
CA PHE A 66 11.17 -3.90 -4.50
C PHE A 66 10.67 -4.88 -3.43
N SER A 67 11.56 -5.38 -2.59
CA SER A 67 11.18 -6.34 -1.56
C SER A 67 10.22 -5.73 -0.56
N TYR A 68 10.43 -4.47 -0.20
CA TYR A 68 9.55 -3.81 0.75
C TYR A 68 8.21 -3.49 0.12
N GLU A 69 8.23 -3.12 -1.15
CA GLU A 69 7.01 -2.88 -1.92
C GLU A 69 6.17 -4.15 -1.95
N ARG A 70 6.81 -5.29 -2.17
CA ARG A 70 6.14 -6.58 -2.16
C ARG A 70 5.55 -6.89 -0.80
N PHE A 71 6.28 -6.54 0.25
CA PHE A 71 5.80 -6.75 1.61
C PHE A 71 4.53 -5.94 1.86
N LEU A 72 4.52 -4.68 1.46
CA LEU A 72 3.33 -3.83 1.62
C LEU A 72 2.16 -4.39 0.82
N GLU A 73 2.44 -4.83 -0.38
CA GLU A 73 1.41 -5.43 -1.23
C GLU A 73 0.78 -6.63 -0.55
N ASN A 74 1.60 -7.48 0.05
CA ASN A 74 1.11 -8.66 0.74
C ASN A 74 0.27 -8.29 1.96
N GLN A 75 0.63 -7.24 2.67
CA GLN A 75 -0.13 -6.80 3.83
C GLN A 75 -1.51 -6.31 3.42
N ILE A 76 -1.59 -5.57 2.32
CA ILE A 76 -2.87 -5.10 1.81
C ILE A 76 -3.71 -6.29 1.36
N ARG A 77 -3.08 -7.27 0.73
CA ARG A 77 -3.76 -8.45 0.23
C ARG A 77 -4.34 -9.28 1.38
N LYS A 78 -3.64 -9.31 2.50
CA LYS A 78 -4.13 -10.03 3.69
C LYS A 78 -5.35 -9.35 4.29
N ALA A 79 -5.35 -8.03 4.27
CA ALA A 79 -6.44 -7.26 4.87
C ALA A 79 -7.69 -7.30 3.99
N PHE A 80 -7.50 -7.39 2.69
CA PHE A 80 -8.60 -7.42 1.73
C PHE A 80 -8.35 -8.56 0.75
N THR A 81 -9.39 -9.27 0.44
CA THR A 81 -9.25 -10.42 -0.45
C THR A 81 -9.24 -9.97 -1.91
N PHE A 82 -8.05 -9.78 -2.46
CA PHE A 82 -7.88 -9.44 -3.86
C PHE A 82 -7.41 -10.67 -4.63
N GLU A 83 -8.15 -11.76 -4.52
CA GLU A 83 -7.74 -13.00 -5.14
C GLU A 83 -7.65 -12.90 -6.66
N GLY A 84 -6.54 -13.39 -7.19
CA GLY A 84 -6.37 -13.40 -8.63
C GLY A 84 -6.14 -12.03 -9.24
N THR A 85 -6.00 -11.00 -8.42
CA THR A 85 -5.85 -9.63 -8.89
C THR A 85 -4.49 -9.09 -8.49
N SER A 86 -3.80 -8.50 -9.41
CA SER A 86 -2.53 -7.86 -9.13
C SER A 86 -2.77 -6.52 -8.46
N ILE A 87 -2.01 -6.25 -7.43
CA ILE A 87 -2.04 -4.97 -6.74
C ILE A 87 -0.81 -4.20 -7.15
N ARG A 88 -0.97 -2.93 -7.43
CA ARG A 88 0.16 -2.08 -7.80
C ARG A 88 0.45 -1.08 -6.70
N ILE A 89 1.72 -0.96 -6.35
CA ILE A 89 2.17 0.02 -5.36
C ILE A 89 3.11 0.96 -6.09
N ILE A 90 2.81 2.23 -6.05
CA ILE A 90 3.63 3.25 -6.71
C ILE A 90 4.18 4.18 -5.66
N PRO A 91 5.48 4.16 -5.40
CA PRO A 91 6.07 5.11 -4.46
C PRO A 91 6.19 6.46 -5.13
N ARG A 92 5.86 7.50 -4.40
CA ARG A 92 5.96 8.87 -4.89
C ARG A 92 6.59 9.74 -3.83
N ARG A 93 7.47 10.60 -4.25
CA ARG A 93 8.09 11.53 -3.33
C ARG A 93 7.10 12.63 -2.98
N ARG A 94 6.96 12.87 -1.69
CA ARG A 94 6.11 13.94 -1.23
C ARG A 94 6.89 15.24 -1.28
N LYS A 95 6.28 16.27 -1.77
CA LYS A 95 6.92 17.59 -1.81
C LYS A 95 6.74 18.34 -0.52
#